data_eef5235452acb5be0302b2071949ad39
#
_entry.id   eef5235452acb5be0302b2071949ad39
#
_cell.length_a   1.000
_cell.length_b   1.000
_cell.length_c   1.000
_cell.angle_alpha   90.00
_cell.angle_beta   90.00
_cell.angle_gamma   90.00
#
_symmetry.space_group_name_H-M   'P 1'
#
loop_
_entity.id
_entity.type
_entity.pdbx_description
1 polymer ?
#
loop_
_entity_poly.entity_id
_entity_poly.type
_entity_poly.pdbx_seq_one_letter_code
_entity_poly.pdbx_strand_id
1 'polypeptide(L)' 'MKDVKGTITRIIAEYLDKDEAEISATSTFTEIGLDSLDIMELVMQMQEELDCKIELSQEITTIDKLVALIEKTA' A
#
# COMPACT_ATOMS: atom_id res chain seq x y z
N MET A 1 -2.42 6.66 -17.35
CA MET A 1 -2.33 5.49 -16.47
C MET A 1 -2.04 5.92 -15.05
N LYS A 2 -2.70 5.30 -14.09
CA LYS A 2 -2.43 5.59 -12.69
C LYS A 2 -1.16 4.87 -12.25
N ASP A 3 -0.31 5.60 -11.55
CA ASP A 3 0.90 5.00 -10.98
C ASP A 3 0.54 4.37 -9.64
N VAL A 4 0.14 3.11 -9.69
CA VAL A 4 -0.33 2.38 -8.51
C VAL A 4 0.74 2.34 -7.43
N LYS A 5 1.97 1.97 -7.79
CA LYS A 5 3.06 1.88 -6.83
C LYS A 5 3.38 3.23 -6.21
N GLY A 6 3.44 4.28 -7.04
CA GLY A 6 3.71 5.63 -6.55
C GLY A 6 2.61 6.13 -5.63
N THR A 7 1.35 5.86 -5.97
CA THR A 7 0.22 6.27 -5.15
C THR A 7 0.25 5.57 -3.80
N ILE A 8 0.49 4.28 -3.78
CA ILE A 8 0.56 3.50 -2.54
C ILE A 8 1.71 3.97 -1.67
N THR A 9 2.88 4.17 -2.28
CA THR A 9 4.06 4.63 -1.55
C THR A 9 3.81 6.01 -0.93
N ARG A 10 3.18 6.91 -1.70
CA ARG A 10 2.86 8.24 -1.21
C ARG A 10 1.90 8.20 -0.02
N ILE A 11 0.86 7.38 -0.13
CA ILE A 11 -0.14 7.26 0.94
C ILE A 11 0.51 6.75 2.23
N ILE A 12 1.35 5.73 2.11
CA ILE A 12 2.05 5.16 3.27
C ILE A 12 3.01 6.18 3.87
N ALA A 13 3.76 6.87 3.02
CA ALA A 13 4.72 7.87 3.48
C ALA A 13 4.02 9.00 4.24
N GLU A 14 2.89 9.48 3.72
CA GLU A 14 2.11 10.51 4.39
C GLU A 14 1.55 10.02 5.72
N TYR A 15 1.09 8.78 5.75
CA TYR A 15 0.54 8.19 6.97
C TYR A 15 1.60 8.10 8.08
N LEU A 16 2.82 7.75 7.71
CA LEU A 16 3.93 7.59 8.66
C LEU A 16 4.73 8.87 8.86
N ASP A 17 4.40 9.92 8.14
CA ASP A 17 5.13 11.19 8.17
C ASP A 17 6.61 10.99 7.81
N LYS A 18 6.84 10.27 6.72
CA LYS A 18 8.18 9.99 6.20
C LYS A 18 8.26 10.34 4.73
N ASP A 19 9.49 10.40 4.20
CA ASP A 19 9.69 10.60 2.76
C ASP A 19 9.44 9.30 2.02
N GLU A 20 8.95 9.41 0.79
CA GLU A 20 8.71 8.23 -0.05
C GLU A 20 10.00 7.43 -0.26
N ALA A 21 11.15 8.09 -0.29
CA ALA A 21 12.43 7.43 -0.45
C ALA A 21 12.77 6.50 0.71
N GLU A 22 12.15 6.72 1.87
CA GLU A 22 12.37 5.87 3.05
C GLU A 22 11.49 4.63 3.05
N ILE A 23 10.53 4.57 2.15
CA ILE A 23 9.58 3.45 2.07
C ILE A 23 10.11 2.42 1.09
N SER A 24 10.43 1.22 1.59
CA SER A 24 10.93 0.12 0.76
C SER A 24 9.77 -0.76 0.30
N ALA A 25 9.62 -0.92 -1.01
CA ALA A 25 8.55 -1.74 -1.58
C ALA A 25 8.76 -3.24 -1.32
N THR A 26 9.97 -3.65 -1.01
CA THR A 26 10.30 -5.04 -0.74
C THR A 26 10.20 -5.39 0.74
N SER A 27 10.16 -4.40 1.61
CA SER A 27 9.99 -4.61 3.05
C SER A 27 8.54 -4.95 3.36
N THR A 28 8.33 -5.72 4.41
CA THR A 28 6.96 -6.02 4.87
C THR A 28 6.36 -4.78 5.52
N PHE A 29 5.05 -4.74 5.59
CA PHE A 29 4.37 -3.62 6.25
C PHE A 29 4.79 -3.51 7.71
N THR A 30 5.00 -4.64 8.37
CA THR A 30 5.47 -4.64 9.75
C THR A 30 6.86 -4.01 9.87
N GLU A 31 7.76 -4.32 8.93
CA GLU A 31 9.10 -3.73 8.92
C GLU A 31 9.05 -2.22 8.68
N ILE A 32 8.07 -1.76 7.92
CA ILE A 32 7.89 -0.33 7.67
C ILE A 32 7.35 0.38 8.91
N GLY A 33 6.66 -0.35 9.77
CA GLY A 33 6.10 0.20 11.00
C GLY A 33 4.58 0.23 11.03
N LEU A 34 3.94 -0.59 10.20
CA LEU A 34 2.48 -0.66 10.11
C LEU A 34 1.96 -1.92 10.79
N ASP A 35 0.88 -1.78 11.55
CA ASP A 35 0.18 -2.94 12.11
C ASP A 35 -1.07 -3.24 11.26
N SER A 36 -1.84 -4.24 11.67
CA SER A 36 -3.00 -4.67 10.88
C SER A 36 -4.08 -3.58 10.79
N LEU A 37 -4.26 -2.79 11.84
CA LEU A 37 -5.24 -1.71 11.81
C LEU A 37 -4.80 -0.61 10.87
N ASP A 38 -3.51 -0.28 10.89
CA ASP A 38 -2.95 0.71 9.99
C ASP A 38 -3.12 0.28 8.54
N ILE A 39 -2.86 -0.99 8.26
CA ILE A 39 -2.99 -1.54 6.90
C ILE A 39 -4.43 -1.45 6.43
N MET A 40 -5.39 -1.76 7.28
CA MET A 40 -6.80 -1.67 6.92
C MET A 40 -7.21 -0.25 6.56
N GLU A 41 -6.78 0.73 7.35
CA GLU A 41 -7.08 2.13 7.06
C GLU A 41 -6.44 2.58 5.76
N LEU A 42 -5.19 2.19 5.53
CA LEU A 42 -4.47 2.55 4.32
C LEU A 42 -5.12 1.93 3.09
N VAL A 43 -5.57 0.69 3.18
CA VAL A 43 -6.25 0.02 2.07
C VAL A 43 -7.54 0.74 1.72
N MET A 44 -8.30 1.17 2.70
CA MET A 44 -9.52 1.94 2.44
C MET A 44 -9.22 3.23 1.71
N GLN A 45 -8.16 3.92 2.12
CA GLN A 45 -7.73 5.15 1.48
C GLN A 45 -7.26 4.90 0.04
N MET A 46 -6.53 3.81 -0.16
CA MET A 46 -6.06 3.42 -1.49
C MET A 46 -7.22 3.09 -2.43
N GLN A 47 -8.26 2.43 -1.92
CA GLN A 47 -9.44 2.12 -2.72
C GLN A 47 -10.12 3.40 -3.22
N GLU A 48 -10.19 4.42 -2.38
CA GLU A 48 -10.75 5.69 -2.80
C GLU A 48 -9.88 6.40 -3.82
N GLU A 49 -8.57 6.42 -3.58
CA GLU A 49 -7.64 7.11 -4.48
C GLU A 49 -7.54 6.44 -5.84
N LEU A 50 -7.54 5.12 -5.87
CA LEU A 50 -7.37 4.35 -7.09
C LEU A 50 -8.69 3.96 -7.74
N ASP A 51 -9.80 4.25 -7.08
CA ASP A 51 -11.15 3.93 -7.56
C ASP A 51 -11.26 2.44 -7.95
N CYS A 52 -10.79 1.57 -7.07
CA CYS A 52 -10.87 0.14 -7.28
C CYS A 52 -11.04 -0.56 -5.94
N LYS A 53 -11.54 -1.80 -5.98
CA LYS A 53 -11.72 -2.59 -4.79
C LYS A 53 -10.46 -3.41 -4.53
N ILE A 54 -9.98 -3.39 -3.30
CA ILE A 54 -8.79 -4.12 -2.90
C ILE A 54 -9.17 -5.16 -1.85
N GLU A 55 -8.90 -6.41 -2.14
CA GLU A 55 -9.13 -7.49 -1.18
C GLU A 55 -7.80 -7.96 -0.63
N LEU A 56 -7.52 -7.62 0.62
CA LEU A 56 -6.28 -8.05 1.26
C LEU A 56 -6.37 -9.51 1.70
N SER A 57 -5.27 -10.21 1.55
CA SER A 57 -5.11 -11.55 2.08
C SER A 57 -3.85 -11.59 2.93
N GLN A 58 -3.66 -12.69 3.67
CA GLN A 58 -2.48 -12.84 4.52
C GLN A 58 -1.19 -12.93 3.71
N GLU A 59 -1.29 -13.21 2.42
CA GLU A 59 -0.13 -13.28 1.54
C GLU A 59 0.38 -11.90 1.13
N ILE A 60 -0.44 -10.87 1.27
CA ILE A 60 -0.07 -9.52 0.88
C ILE A 60 0.65 -8.84 2.05
N THR A 61 1.96 -9.01 2.10
CA THR A 61 2.78 -8.51 3.20
C THR A 61 3.72 -7.37 2.82
N THR A 62 3.87 -7.11 1.52
CA THR A 62 4.76 -6.04 1.03
C THR A 62 4.02 -5.13 0.06
N ILE A 63 4.59 -3.95 -0.18
CA ILE A 63 4.03 -3.00 -1.16
C ILE A 63 4.03 -3.63 -2.55
N ASP A 64 5.10 -4.32 -2.92
CA ASP A 64 5.17 -4.97 -4.24
C ASP A 64 4.05 -5.98 -4.44
N LYS A 65 3.74 -6.76 -3.42
CA LYS A 65 2.65 -7.73 -3.49
C LYS A 65 1.30 -7.03 -3.60
N LEU A 66 1.13 -5.94 -2.86
CA LEU A 66 -0.10 -5.15 -2.93
C LEU A 66 -0.28 -4.51 -4.30
N VAL A 67 0.79 -3.96 -4.86
CA VAL A 67 0.76 -3.39 -6.21
C VAL A 67 0.35 -4.45 -7.23
N ALA A 68 0.93 -5.64 -7.15
CA ALA A 68 0.61 -6.73 -8.06
C ALA A 68 -0.87 -7.13 -7.95
N LEU A 69 -1.40 -7.17 -6.73
CA LEU A 69 -2.81 -7.49 -6.51
C LEU A 69 -3.72 -6.45 -7.17
N ILE A 70 -3.42 -5.19 -6.98
CA ILE A 70 -4.21 -4.10 -7.55
C ILE A 70 -4.14 -4.10 -9.08
N GLU A 71 -2.97 -4.28 -9.63
CA GLU A 71 -2.80 -4.31 -11.08
C GLU A 71 -3.49 -5.50 -11.71
N LYS A 72 -3.55 -6.61 -10.99
CA LYS A 72 -4.25 -7.81 -11.46
C LYS A 72 -5.77 -7.61 -11.45
N THR A 73 -6.26 -6.84 -10.49
CA THR A 73 -7.71 -6.62 -10.32
C THR A 73 -8.22 -5.51 -11.24
N ALA A 74 -7.38 -4.54 -11.50
CA ALA A 74 -7.78 -3.35 -12.29
C ALA A 74 -7.93 -3.67 -13.81
#